data_02962c749e56078e35f8622613dc4151
#
_entry.id   02962c749e56078e35f8622613dc4151
#
_cell.length_a   1.000
_cell.length_b   1.000
_cell.length_c   1.000
_cell.angle_alpha   90.00
_cell.angle_beta   90.00
_cell.angle_gamma   90.00
#
_symmetry.space_group_name_H-M   'P 1'
#
loop_
_entity.id
_entity.type
_entity.pdbx_description
1 polymer ?
#
loop_
_entity_poly.entity_id
_entity_poly.type
_entity_poly.pdbx_seq_one_letter_code
_entity_poly.pdbx_strand_id
1 'polypeptide(L)'
;TLVGNSLGGAVALGLALKHPERVQKLILMAPGGIESREDYFAMEGIQTMVKHPMGSPEFTRDVLAKLLTLLVYDADIVDEELIDERWTTLQTQNSHVLATMAIPDLSGQVSQLNHPILVFWGTEDKFCPASGVWKMLKGGGQVQAELLNHCGHWVMTEYPELFNTRSLEFLATTTRY
;
A
#
# COMPACT_ATOMS: atom_id res chain seq x y z
N THR A 1 -16.06 -1.75 -6.21
CA THR A 1 -14.82 -2.29 -5.63
C THR A 1 -13.75 -1.22 -5.64
N LEU A 2 -12.97 -1.14 -4.57
CA LEU A 2 -11.79 -0.29 -4.50
C LEU A 2 -10.54 -1.17 -4.48
N VAL A 3 -9.53 -0.73 -5.22
CA VAL A 3 -8.20 -1.36 -5.27
C VAL A 3 -7.18 -0.33 -4.83
N GLY A 4 -6.35 -0.63 -3.85
CA GLY A 4 -5.41 0.36 -3.33
C GLY A 4 -4.14 -0.25 -2.74
N ASN A 5 -2.99 0.35 -3.08
CA ASN A 5 -1.70 0.06 -2.48
C ASN A 5 -1.31 1.18 -1.51
N SER A 6 -0.72 0.84 -0.38
CA SER A 6 -0.12 1.79 0.55
C SER A 6 -1.08 2.93 0.95
N LEU A 7 -0.76 4.19 0.62
CA LEU A 7 -1.64 5.35 0.79
C LEU A 7 -2.99 5.16 0.09
N GLY A 8 -3.00 4.58 -1.13
CA GLY A 8 -4.24 4.24 -1.84
C GLY A 8 -5.10 3.23 -1.06
N GLY A 9 -4.46 2.30 -0.37
CA GLY A 9 -5.11 1.38 0.57
C GLY A 9 -5.72 2.10 1.76
N ALA A 10 -5.01 3.07 2.36
CA ALA A 10 -5.54 3.89 3.45
C ALA A 10 -6.76 4.72 3.00
N VAL A 11 -6.72 5.29 1.79
CA VAL A 11 -7.86 6.02 1.20
C VAL A 11 -9.06 5.08 1.00
N ALA A 12 -8.83 3.87 0.47
CA ALA A 12 -9.88 2.87 0.26
C ALA A 12 -10.52 2.44 1.58
N LEU A 13 -9.71 2.18 2.61
CA LEU A 13 -10.18 1.87 3.97
C LEU A 13 -10.99 3.03 4.57
N GLY A 14 -10.45 4.25 4.50
CA GLY A 14 -11.13 5.45 4.99
C GLY A 14 -12.49 5.68 4.32
N LEU A 15 -12.59 5.42 3.01
CA LEU A 15 -13.86 5.53 2.30
C LEU A 15 -14.84 4.42 2.74
N ALA A 16 -14.37 3.18 2.87
CA ALA A 16 -15.20 2.07 3.33
C ALA A 16 -15.72 2.25 4.76
N LEU A 17 -14.92 2.84 5.64
CA LEU A 17 -15.32 3.18 7.01
C LEU A 17 -16.34 4.32 7.05
N LYS A 18 -16.14 5.34 6.23
CA LYS A 18 -16.99 6.56 6.25
C LYS A 18 -18.27 6.41 5.44
N HIS A 19 -18.23 5.62 4.37
CA HIS A 19 -19.33 5.44 3.42
C HIS A 19 -19.46 3.95 3.04
N PRO A 20 -19.78 3.07 4.02
CA PRO A 20 -19.81 1.63 3.79
C PRO A 20 -20.80 1.21 2.70
N GLU A 21 -21.90 1.91 2.53
CA GLU A 21 -22.91 1.67 1.51
C GLU A 21 -22.42 1.91 0.07
N ARG A 22 -21.29 2.59 -0.10
CA ARG A 22 -20.70 2.90 -1.42
C ARG A 22 -19.63 1.90 -1.85
N VAL A 23 -19.22 1.02 -0.95
CA VAL A 23 -18.12 0.07 -1.18
C VAL A 23 -18.66 -1.35 -1.07
N GLN A 24 -18.44 -2.16 -2.09
CA GLN A 24 -18.85 -3.57 -2.09
C GLN A 24 -17.70 -4.49 -1.68
N LYS A 25 -16.50 -4.25 -2.20
CA LYS A 25 -15.30 -5.08 -1.97
C LYS A 25 -14.06 -4.21 -1.90
N LEU A 26 -13.04 -4.71 -1.22
CA LEU A 26 -11.72 -4.10 -1.14
C LEU A 26 -10.65 -5.08 -1.62
N ILE A 27 -9.73 -4.62 -2.47
CA ILE A 27 -8.49 -5.32 -2.82
C ILE A 27 -7.35 -4.39 -2.40
N LEU A 28 -6.56 -4.83 -1.44
CA LEU A 28 -5.56 -3.99 -0.79
C LEU A 28 -4.18 -4.60 -0.90
N MET A 29 -3.17 -3.79 -1.18
CA MET A 29 -1.76 -4.18 -1.16
C MET A 29 -1.07 -3.36 -0.09
N ALA A 30 -0.62 -4.01 0.99
CA ALA A 30 0.07 -3.37 2.11
C ALA A 30 -0.54 -2.00 2.49
N PRO A 31 -1.83 -1.93 2.86
CA PRO A 31 -2.51 -0.66 3.11
C PRO A 31 -1.86 0.08 4.28
N GLY A 32 -1.66 1.39 4.12
CA GLY A 32 -1.20 2.25 5.19
C GLY A 32 -2.27 2.51 6.25
N GLY A 33 -1.83 2.95 7.44
CA GLY A 33 -2.72 3.43 8.51
C GLY A 33 -3.29 2.36 9.43
N ILE A 34 -2.91 1.10 9.27
CA ILE A 34 -3.38 0.00 10.13
C ILE A 34 -2.34 -0.41 11.19
N GLU A 35 -1.13 0.06 11.08
CA GLU A 35 -0.08 -0.14 12.06
C GLU A 35 0.00 1.03 13.05
N SER A 36 0.65 0.80 14.20
CA SER A 36 0.95 1.89 15.12
C SER A 36 1.86 2.91 14.45
N ARG A 37 1.78 4.15 14.90
CA ARG A 37 2.68 5.20 14.40
C ARG A 37 4.15 4.84 14.63
N GLU A 38 4.45 4.20 15.75
CA GLU A 38 5.80 3.77 16.12
C GLU A 38 6.33 2.71 15.13
N ASP A 39 5.56 1.65 14.90
CA ASP A 39 5.93 0.58 13.97
C ASP A 39 6.10 1.13 12.54
N TYR A 40 5.19 2.01 12.12
CA TYR A 40 5.24 2.62 10.78
C TYR A 40 6.50 3.48 10.60
N PHE A 41 6.85 4.34 11.58
CA PHE A 41 8.04 5.18 11.50
C PHE A 41 9.36 4.41 11.72
N ALA A 42 9.32 3.17 12.19
CA ALA A 42 10.48 2.28 12.25
C ALA A 42 10.87 1.71 10.88
N MET A 43 9.98 1.78 9.87
CA MET A 43 10.22 1.22 8.54
C MET A 43 11.26 2.03 7.75
N GLU A 44 12.20 1.33 7.11
CA GLU A 44 13.33 1.95 6.38
C GLU A 44 12.87 2.91 5.27
N GLY A 45 11.86 2.51 4.49
CA GLY A 45 11.28 3.32 3.43
C GLY A 45 10.68 4.62 3.97
N ILE A 46 9.96 4.53 5.10
CA ILE A 46 9.36 5.69 5.76
C ILE A 46 10.43 6.63 6.32
N GLN A 47 11.47 6.08 6.97
CA GLN A 47 12.60 6.89 7.44
C GLN A 47 13.30 7.62 6.30
N THR A 48 13.46 6.96 5.14
CA THR A 48 14.04 7.58 3.95
C THR A 48 13.15 8.72 3.43
N MET A 49 11.83 8.54 3.39
CA MET A 49 10.88 9.59 2.99
C MET A 49 10.85 10.77 3.97
N VAL A 50 10.96 10.51 5.27
CA VAL A 50 11.02 11.58 6.30
C VAL A 50 12.30 12.38 6.17
N LYS A 51 13.42 11.72 5.90
CA LYS A 51 14.72 12.38 5.71
C LYS A 51 14.77 13.20 4.41
N HIS A 52 14.07 12.77 3.38
CA HIS A 52 14.01 13.43 2.07
C HIS A 52 12.54 13.62 1.69
N PRO A 53 11.88 14.67 2.19
CA PRO A 53 10.45 14.88 1.94
C PRO A 53 10.16 15.10 0.46
N MET A 54 9.18 14.37 -0.07
CA MET A 54 8.74 14.59 -1.46
C MET A 54 8.28 16.03 -1.66
N GLY A 55 8.68 16.62 -2.78
CA GLY A 55 8.39 18.04 -3.08
C GLY A 55 9.38 19.02 -2.46
N SER A 56 10.37 18.57 -1.67
CA SER A 56 11.48 19.41 -1.20
C SER A 56 12.66 19.39 -2.17
N PRO A 57 13.56 20.40 -2.11
CA PRO A 57 14.79 20.41 -2.93
C PRO A 57 15.73 19.22 -2.66
N GLU A 58 15.65 18.64 -1.47
CA GLU A 58 16.43 17.46 -1.07
C GLU A 58 15.94 16.16 -1.70
N PHE A 59 14.72 16.18 -2.27
CA PHE A 59 14.17 15.02 -2.98
C PHE A 59 14.67 15.01 -4.42
N THR A 60 15.76 14.32 -4.65
CA THR A 60 16.42 14.20 -5.96
C THR A 60 15.97 12.93 -6.69
N ARG A 61 16.32 12.83 -7.98
CA ARG A 61 16.12 11.61 -8.78
C ARG A 61 16.81 10.40 -8.12
N ASP A 62 18.00 10.58 -7.54
CA ASP A 62 18.73 9.50 -6.87
C ASP A 62 18.01 9.03 -5.60
N VAL A 63 17.39 9.95 -4.86
CA VAL A 63 16.53 9.61 -3.71
C VAL A 63 15.32 8.83 -4.17
N LEU A 64 14.69 9.23 -5.29
CA LEU A 64 13.58 8.48 -5.87
C LEU A 64 14.04 7.06 -6.28
N ALA A 65 15.16 6.93 -6.99
CA ALA A 65 15.72 5.64 -7.38
C ALA A 65 15.92 4.72 -6.16
N LYS A 66 16.52 5.26 -5.09
CA LYS A 66 16.66 4.53 -3.82
C LYS A 66 15.31 4.11 -3.23
N LEU A 67 14.31 4.98 -3.22
CA LEU A 67 12.97 4.65 -2.71
C LEU A 67 12.30 3.57 -3.55
N LEU A 68 12.42 3.63 -4.89
CA LEU A 68 11.91 2.60 -5.79
C LEU A 68 12.53 1.23 -5.49
N THR A 69 13.84 1.19 -5.27
CA THR A 69 14.56 -0.05 -4.90
C THR A 69 14.08 -0.60 -3.54
N LEU A 70 13.70 0.27 -2.60
CA LEU A 70 13.13 -0.17 -1.32
C LEU A 70 11.68 -0.70 -1.43
N LEU A 71 10.96 -0.35 -2.51
CA LEU A 71 9.58 -0.80 -2.73
C LEU A 71 9.49 -2.25 -3.20
N VAL A 72 10.58 -2.82 -3.70
CA VAL A 72 10.61 -4.18 -4.25
C VAL A 72 11.62 -5.05 -3.51
N TYR A 73 11.43 -6.36 -3.56
CA TYR A 73 12.42 -7.32 -3.06
C TYR A 73 13.58 -7.48 -4.06
N ASP A 74 13.25 -7.67 -5.34
CA ASP A 74 14.23 -7.79 -6.41
C ASP A 74 14.55 -6.40 -7.00
N ALA A 75 15.72 -5.89 -6.65
CA ALA A 75 16.16 -4.57 -7.11
C ALA A 75 16.33 -4.46 -8.63
N ASP A 76 16.52 -5.58 -9.34
CA ASP A 76 16.70 -5.61 -10.80
C ASP A 76 15.41 -5.21 -11.56
N ILE A 77 14.27 -5.20 -10.88
CA ILE A 77 12.99 -4.67 -11.43
C ILE A 77 13.07 -3.15 -11.65
N VAL A 78 13.92 -2.45 -10.88
CA VAL A 78 14.03 -0.98 -10.91
C VAL A 78 15.12 -0.57 -11.90
N ASP A 79 14.74 -0.46 -13.16
CA ASP A 79 15.61 0.01 -14.23
C ASP A 79 15.55 1.53 -14.42
N GLU A 80 16.41 2.05 -15.27
CA GLU A 80 16.48 3.49 -15.58
C GLU A 80 15.18 4.01 -16.22
N GLU A 81 14.47 3.18 -17.02
CA GLU A 81 13.22 3.56 -17.67
C GLU A 81 12.11 3.78 -16.62
N LEU A 82 11.99 2.88 -15.66
CA LEU A 82 11.04 3.03 -14.54
C LEU A 82 11.37 4.27 -13.70
N ILE A 83 12.66 4.50 -13.39
CA ILE A 83 13.09 5.67 -12.61
C ILE A 83 12.71 6.96 -13.35
N ASP A 84 12.98 7.05 -14.65
CA ASP A 84 12.68 8.24 -15.47
C ASP A 84 11.17 8.48 -15.61
N GLU A 85 10.38 7.43 -15.81
CA GLU A 85 8.91 7.52 -15.84
C GLU A 85 8.37 8.08 -14.51
N ARG A 86 8.82 7.53 -13.39
CA ARG A 86 8.37 7.95 -12.06
C ARG A 86 8.87 9.35 -11.70
N TRP A 87 10.09 9.70 -12.09
CA TRP A 87 10.61 11.04 -11.90
C TRP A 87 9.81 12.07 -12.69
N THR A 88 9.54 11.79 -13.96
CA THR A 88 8.72 12.66 -14.83
C THR A 88 7.31 12.84 -14.25
N THR A 89 6.69 11.75 -13.81
CA THR A 89 5.37 11.78 -13.18
C THR A 89 5.38 12.62 -11.90
N LEU A 90 6.41 12.48 -11.06
CA LEU A 90 6.56 13.24 -9.81
C LEU A 90 6.63 14.75 -10.07
N GLN A 91 7.31 15.19 -11.14
CA GLN A 91 7.43 16.61 -11.50
C GLN A 91 6.07 17.24 -11.86
N THR A 92 5.09 16.44 -12.23
CA THR A 92 3.72 16.92 -12.54
C THR A 92 2.82 17.00 -11.31
N GLN A 93 3.26 16.46 -10.17
CA GLN A 93 2.46 16.44 -8.95
C GLN A 93 2.44 17.80 -8.26
N ASN A 94 1.35 18.08 -7.55
CA ASN A 94 1.25 19.28 -6.74
C ASN A 94 2.18 19.18 -5.52
N SER A 95 3.20 20.04 -5.46
CA SER A 95 4.22 20.03 -4.40
C SER A 95 3.62 20.26 -3.00
N HIS A 96 2.56 21.05 -2.89
CA HIS A 96 1.87 21.24 -1.61
C HIS A 96 1.20 19.95 -1.12
N VAL A 97 0.56 19.20 -2.03
CA VAL A 97 -0.04 17.89 -1.69
C VAL A 97 1.05 16.92 -1.25
N LEU A 98 2.15 16.84 -2.00
CA LEU A 98 3.28 15.96 -1.64
C LEU A 98 3.88 16.30 -0.27
N ALA A 99 3.99 17.57 0.06
CA ALA A 99 4.56 18.04 1.33
C ALA A 99 3.62 17.88 2.53
N THR A 100 2.30 17.82 2.30
CA THR A 100 1.29 17.83 3.37
C THR A 100 0.49 16.53 3.49
N MET A 101 0.64 15.60 2.54
CA MET A 101 -0.08 14.33 2.61
C MET A 101 0.36 13.54 3.84
N ALA A 102 -0.62 12.93 4.50
CA ALA A 102 -0.40 12.09 5.67
C ALA A 102 -1.29 10.85 5.60
N ILE A 103 -0.77 9.73 6.08
CA ILE A 103 -1.56 8.52 6.25
C ILE A 103 -2.33 8.65 7.56
N PRO A 104 -3.68 8.53 7.55
CA PRO A 104 -4.49 8.56 8.76
C PRO A 104 -4.21 7.33 9.62
N ASP A 105 -4.35 7.45 10.94
CA ASP A 105 -4.36 6.30 11.84
C ASP A 105 -5.75 5.65 11.81
N LEU A 106 -5.83 4.48 11.22
CA LEU A 106 -7.04 3.65 11.11
C LEU A 106 -6.94 2.40 11.98
N SER A 107 -5.86 2.21 12.75
CA SER A 107 -5.57 0.98 13.49
C SER A 107 -6.69 0.56 14.44
N GLY A 108 -7.33 1.52 15.10
CA GLY A 108 -8.48 1.28 16.00
C GLY A 108 -9.82 1.05 15.28
N GLN A 109 -9.88 1.18 13.96
CA GLN A 109 -11.13 1.16 13.20
C GLN A 109 -11.27 -0.07 12.28
N VAL A 110 -10.21 -0.86 12.10
CA VAL A 110 -10.20 -2.05 11.22
C VAL A 110 -11.34 -3.01 11.57
N SER A 111 -11.67 -3.16 12.85
CA SER A 111 -12.76 -4.03 13.32
C SER A 111 -14.17 -3.57 12.92
N GLN A 112 -14.30 -2.34 12.42
CA GLN A 112 -15.59 -1.80 11.95
C GLN A 112 -15.85 -2.09 10.47
N LEU A 113 -14.86 -2.63 9.76
CA LEU A 113 -14.99 -3.01 8.36
C LEU A 113 -15.84 -4.28 8.25
N ASN A 114 -16.93 -4.23 7.49
CA ASN A 114 -17.83 -5.36 7.25
C ASN A 114 -17.80 -5.86 5.79
N HIS A 115 -16.81 -5.38 5.01
CA HIS A 115 -16.70 -5.69 3.59
C HIS A 115 -15.92 -6.98 3.36
N PRO A 116 -16.15 -7.68 2.24
CA PRO A 116 -15.20 -8.64 1.73
C PRO A 116 -13.91 -7.94 1.35
N ILE A 117 -12.78 -8.43 1.85
CA ILE A 117 -11.45 -7.85 1.66
C ILE A 117 -10.50 -8.94 1.18
N LEU A 118 -9.79 -8.67 0.09
CA LEU A 118 -8.60 -9.41 -0.31
C LEU A 118 -7.40 -8.53 -0.04
N VAL A 119 -6.47 -8.99 0.80
CA VAL A 119 -5.27 -8.25 1.13
C VAL A 119 -4.03 -9.02 0.70
N PHE A 120 -3.09 -8.32 0.05
CA PHE A 120 -1.78 -8.83 -0.33
C PHE A 120 -0.70 -8.16 0.50
N TRP A 121 0.37 -8.91 0.84
CA TRP A 121 1.53 -8.36 1.53
C TRP A 121 2.79 -9.11 1.19
N GLY A 122 3.90 -8.38 1.03
CA GLY A 122 5.23 -8.96 0.95
C GLY A 122 5.86 -9.07 2.35
N THR A 123 6.59 -10.16 2.61
CA THR A 123 7.29 -10.35 3.89
C THR A 123 8.48 -9.41 4.05
N GLU A 124 9.05 -8.95 2.95
CA GLU A 124 10.18 -8.02 2.87
C GLU A 124 9.78 -6.57 2.64
N ASP A 125 8.50 -6.24 2.89
CA ASP A 125 8.00 -4.86 2.78
C ASP A 125 8.76 -3.92 3.74
N LYS A 126 9.36 -2.87 3.19
CA LYS A 126 10.16 -1.87 3.92
C LYS A 126 9.38 -0.57 4.20
N PHE A 127 8.08 -0.52 3.87
CA PHE A 127 7.21 0.64 4.08
C PHE A 127 6.08 0.38 5.05
N CYS A 128 5.44 -0.79 4.94
CA CYS A 128 4.35 -1.19 5.81
C CYS A 128 4.67 -2.56 6.42
N PRO A 129 4.74 -2.66 7.76
CA PRO A 129 5.09 -3.92 8.41
C PRO A 129 4.16 -5.06 8.00
N ALA A 130 4.72 -6.22 7.62
CA ALA A 130 3.93 -7.39 7.23
C ALA A 130 3.04 -7.94 8.35
N SER A 131 3.29 -7.55 9.60
CA SER A 131 2.40 -7.79 10.75
C SER A 131 0.99 -7.24 10.56
N GLY A 132 0.83 -6.23 9.69
CA GLY A 132 -0.46 -5.65 9.33
C GLY A 132 -1.45 -6.66 8.76
N VAL A 133 -0.98 -7.70 8.08
CA VAL A 133 -1.84 -8.77 7.56
C VAL A 133 -2.64 -9.42 8.68
N TRP A 134 -2.02 -9.64 9.86
CA TRP A 134 -2.69 -10.25 11.01
C TRP A 134 -3.72 -9.33 11.64
N LYS A 135 -3.48 -8.00 11.62
CA LYS A 135 -4.46 -7.01 12.08
C LYS A 135 -5.67 -7.00 11.17
N MET A 136 -5.48 -7.10 9.84
CA MET A 136 -6.57 -7.23 8.89
C MET A 136 -7.38 -8.51 9.12
N LEU A 137 -6.71 -9.66 9.26
CA LEU A 137 -7.35 -10.96 9.50
C LEU A 137 -8.11 -11.04 10.83
N LYS A 138 -7.66 -10.33 11.86
CA LYS A 138 -8.30 -10.28 13.18
C LYS A 138 -9.32 -9.16 13.31
N GLY A 139 -9.37 -8.26 12.34
CA GLY A 139 -10.26 -7.11 12.32
C GLY A 139 -11.71 -7.51 12.09
N GLY A 140 -12.39 -6.76 11.26
CA GLY A 140 -13.77 -7.05 10.86
C GLY A 140 -13.86 -7.54 9.42
N GLY A 141 -15.03 -8.00 9.04
CA GLY A 141 -15.32 -8.40 7.68
C GLY A 141 -14.84 -9.81 7.29
N GLN A 142 -14.95 -10.11 6.00
CA GLN A 142 -14.48 -11.36 5.42
C GLN A 142 -13.14 -11.11 4.74
N VAL A 143 -12.05 -11.33 5.46
CA VAL A 143 -10.68 -11.07 4.97
C VAL A 143 -10.06 -12.36 4.45
N GLN A 144 -9.59 -12.31 3.19
CA GLN A 144 -8.67 -13.27 2.60
C GLN A 144 -7.31 -12.59 2.47
N ALA A 145 -6.23 -13.30 2.78
CA ALA A 145 -4.88 -12.75 2.77
C ALA A 145 -3.91 -13.62 1.96
N GLU A 146 -3.11 -12.97 1.15
CA GLU A 146 -1.96 -13.53 0.44
C GLU A 146 -0.70 -12.89 1.02
N LEU A 147 0.10 -13.66 1.76
CA LEU A 147 1.39 -13.22 2.30
C LEU A 147 2.50 -13.90 1.51
N LEU A 148 3.35 -13.12 0.87
CA LEU A 148 4.33 -13.59 -0.10
C LEU A 148 5.75 -13.35 0.42
N ASN A 149 6.55 -14.41 0.48
CA ASN A 149 7.99 -14.28 0.69
C ASN A 149 8.68 -13.81 -0.60
N HIS A 150 9.88 -13.25 -0.47
CA HIS A 150 10.61 -12.65 -1.60
C HIS A 150 9.78 -11.62 -2.35
N CYS A 151 9.03 -10.81 -1.60
CA CYS A 151 8.17 -9.77 -2.11
C CYS A 151 8.25 -8.55 -1.20
N GLY A 152 8.40 -7.39 -1.79
CA GLY A 152 8.39 -6.10 -1.10
C GLY A 152 6.99 -5.48 -1.01
N HIS A 153 6.96 -4.17 -1.13
CA HIS A 153 5.75 -3.35 -1.01
C HIS A 153 4.87 -3.36 -2.28
N TRP A 154 5.45 -3.70 -3.44
CA TRP A 154 4.79 -3.66 -4.75
C TRP A 154 4.41 -5.05 -5.26
N VAL A 155 3.56 -5.76 -4.50
CA VAL A 155 3.08 -7.11 -4.86
C VAL A 155 2.56 -7.18 -6.29
N MET A 156 1.80 -6.18 -6.75
CA MET A 156 1.23 -6.14 -8.10
C MET A 156 2.29 -6.01 -9.21
N THR A 157 3.49 -5.55 -8.88
CA THR A 157 4.63 -5.42 -9.80
C THR A 157 5.52 -6.66 -9.75
N GLU A 158 5.76 -7.18 -8.55
CA GLU A 158 6.65 -8.32 -8.34
C GLU A 158 5.97 -9.67 -8.67
N TYR A 159 4.65 -9.77 -8.45
CA TYR A 159 3.84 -10.98 -8.70
C TYR A 159 2.57 -10.67 -9.49
N PRO A 160 2.67 -10.09 -10.70
CA PRO A 160 1.51 -9.59 -11.45
C PRO A 160 0.50 -10.69 -11.82
N GLU A 161 0.96 -11.87 -12.19
CA GLU A 161 0.08 -12.99 -12.55
C GLU A 161 -0.74 -13.48 -11.35
N LEU A 162 -0.09 -13.66 -10.20
CA LEU A 162 -0.75 -14.06 -8.97
C LEU A 162 -1.74 -12.98 -8.52
N PHE A 163 -1.29 -11.72 -8.48
CA PHE A 163 -2.15 -10.60 -8.10
C PHE A 163 -3.40 -10.52 -8.98
N ASN A 164 -3.23 -10.58 -10.31
CA ASN A 164 -4.34 -10.50 -11.25
C ASN A 164 -5.29 -11.70 -11.10
N THR A 165 -4.77 -12.92 -11.04
CA THR A 165 -5.58 -14.15 -10.92
C THR A 165 -6.41 -14.13 -9.64
N ARG A 166 -5.78 -13.88 -8.50
CA ARG A 166 -6.47 -13.86 -7.20
C ARG A 166 -7.49 -12.72 -7.12
N SER A 167 -7.15 -11.56 -7.69
CA SER A 167 -8.08 -10.42 -7.75
C SER A 167 -9.32 -10.74 -8.60
N LEU A 168 -9.15 -11.35 -9.77
CA LEU A 168 -10.27 -11.74 -10.63
C LEU A 168 -11.15 -12.82 -9.98
N GLU A 169 -10.54 -13.83 -9.36
CA GLU A 169 -11.28 -14.86 -8.60
C GLU A 169 -12.11 -14.21 -7.46
N PHE A 170 -11.49 -13.31 -6.69
CA PHE A 170 -12.17 -12.61 -5.61
C PHE A 170 -13.32 -11.73 -6.12
N LEU A 171 -13.14 -11.04 -7.25
CA LEU A 171 -14.19 -10.23 -7.87
C LEU A 171 -15.37 -11.07 -8.34
N ALA A 172 -15.11 -12.29 -8.85
CA ALA A 172 -16.14 -13.21 -9.33
C ALA A 172 -16.96 -13.83 -8.20
N THR A 173 -16.49 -13.81 -6.94
CA THR A 173 -17.27 -14.35 -5.81
C THR A 173 -18.56 -13.54 -5.60
N THR A 174 -19.68 -14.22 -5.54
CA THR A 174 -20.95 -13.57 -5.17
C THR A 174 -20.94 -13.31 -3.67
N THR A 175 -20.98 -12.03 -3.29
CA THR A 175 -21.14 -11.67 -1.87
C THR A 175 -22.57 -12.08 -1.44
N ARG A 176 -22.68 -13.11 -0.60
CA ARG A 176 -23.96 -13.38 0.07
C ARG A 176 -24.05 -12.40 1.25
N TYR A 177 -24.92 -11.43 1.14
CA TYR A 177 -25.35 -10.56 2.24
C TYR A 177 -26.29 -11.32 3.16
#